data_813c778121a2eddbecf2b3334231d865
#
_entry.id   813c778121a2eddbecf2b3334231d865
#
_cell.length_a   1.000
_cell.length_b   1.000
_cell.length_c   1.000
_cell.angle_alpha   90.00
_cell.angle_beta   90.00
_cell.angle_gamma   90.00
#
_symmetry.space_group_name_H-M   'P 1'
#
loop_
_entity.id
_entity.type
_entity.pdbx_description
1 polymer ?
#
loop_
_entity_poly.entity_id
_entity_poly.type
_entity_poly.pdbx_seq_one_letter_code
_entity_poly.pdbx_strand_id
1 'polypeptide(L)'
;VCTAPALRGRGHCRLLLQEAEQDLAKQGIRAAVLVPAEESLFGFYTRFGYRTVFTCRTETVPAARGDCSITPLTPDGWQSLRELQLYDSHLSYPPELLRWQETISRSSGAGLYRIETGDAVCCAAAERDGETLLVRELLPDCPEAAAALADKLGCREASFRTAGGTQPFGMAKSLDGTPLPQRAYLGPAFE
;
A
#
# COMPACT_ATOMS: atom_id res chain seq x y z
N VAL A 1 -6.47 -4.42 -14.57
CA VAL A 1 -7.04 -4.91 -15.85
C VAL A 1 -8.54 -4.74 -15.81
N CYS A 2 -9.12 -4.10 -16.84
CA CYS A 2 -10.56 -3.86 -16.94
C CYS A 2 -11.09 -4.46 -18.26
N THR A 3 -12.25 -5.09 -18.21
CA THR A 3 -12.92 -5.62 -19.39
C THR A 3 -14.32 -5.00 -19.52
N ALA A 4 -14.61 -4.42 -20.69
CA ALA A 4 -15.92 -3.86 -20.98
C ALA A 4 -17.03 -4.89 -20.71
N PRO A 5 -18.18 -4.52 -20.11
CA PRO A 5 -19.22 -5.47 -19.70
C PRO A 5 -19.65 -6.43 -20.81
N ALA A 6 -19.83 -5.95 -22.02
CA ALA A 6 -20.23 -6.75 -23.18
C ALA A 6 -19.18 -7.78 -23.65
N LEU A 7 -17.93 -7.66 -23.19
CA LEU A 7 -16.82 -8.52 -23.55
C LEU A 7 -16.35 -9.44 -22.40
N ARG A 8 -17.02 -9.36 -21.24
CA ARG A 8 -16.72 -10.22 -20.10
C ARG A 8 -17.02 -11.69 -20.40
N GLY A 9 -16.36 -12.61 -19.71
CA GLY A 9 -16.51 -14.04 -19.88
C GLY A 9 -15.84 -14.63 -21.12
N ARG A 10 -15.19 -13.82 -21.97
CA ARG A 10 -14.55 -14.25 -23.23
C ARG A 10 -13.04 -14.51 -23.09
N GLY A 11 -12.49 -14.49 -21.89
CA GLY A 11 -11.07 -14.78 -21.65
C GLY A 11 -10.10 -13.62 -21.91
N HIS A 12 -10.55 -12.43 -22.31
CA HIS A 12 -9.66 -11.29 -22.63
C HIS A 12 -8.72 -10.90 -21.50
N CYS A 13 -9.20 -10.88 -20.25
CA CYS A 13 -8.37 -10.59 -19.09
C CYS A 13 -7.21 -11.60 -18.96
N ARG A 14 -7.50 -12.88 -19.19
CA ARG A 14 -6.47 -13.94 -19.17
C ARG A 14 -5.39 -13.71 -20.22
N LEU A 15 -5.79 -13.40 -21.44
CA LEU A 15 -4.84 -13.16 -22.55
C LEU A 15 -3.94 -11.96 -22.23
N LEU A 16 -4.52 -10.85 -21.78
CA LEU A 16 -3.77 -9.64 -21.41
C LEU A 16 -2.79 -9.89 -20.26
N LEU A 17 -3.21 -10.63 -19.22
CA LEU A 17 -2.31 -10.99 -18.12
C LEU A 17 -1.16 -11.87 -18.62
N GLN A 18 -1.43 -12.86 -19.46
CA GLN A 18 -0.40 -13.76 -20.00
C GLN A 18 0.61 -13.01 -20.89
N GLU A 19 0.15 -12.10 -21.74
CA GLU A 19 1.04 -11.26 -22.56
C GLU A 19 1.90 -10.34 -21.69
N ALA A 20 1.28 -9.65 -20.71
CA ALA A 20 2.03 -8.80 -19.80
C ALA A 20 3.09 -9.58 -19.00
N GLU A 21 2.74 -10.76 -18.49
CA GLU A 21 3.66 -11.63 -17.76
C GLU A 21 4.83 -12.09 -18.63
N GLN A 22 4.55 -12.45 -19.91
CA GLN A 22 5.60 -12.84 -20.86
C GLN A 22 6.55 -11.68 -21.17
N ASP A 23 6.02 -10.49 -21.33
CA ASP A 23 6.84 -9.31 -21.61
C ASP A 23 7.68 -8.89 -20.40
N LEU A 24 7.12 -8.96 -19.19
CA LEU A 24 7.87 -8.77 -17.96
C LEU A 24 8.99 -9.80 -17.80
N ALA A 25 8.71 -11.09 -18.07
CA ALA A 25 9.72 -12.14 -18.00
C ALA A 25 10.85 -11.93 -19.02
N LYS A 26 10.55 -11.50 -20.27
CA LYS A 26 11.57 -11.13 -21.26
C LYS A 26 12.47 -9.99 -20.80
N GLN A 27 11.95 -9.08 -20.00
CA GLN A 27 12.70 -7.96 -19.40
C GLN A 27 13.50 -8.38 -18.15
N GLY A 28 13.47 -9.66 -17.78
CA GLY A 28 14.17 -10.17 -16.59
C GLY A 28 13.45 -9.88 -15.27
N ILE A 29 12.19 -9.47 -15.32
CA ILE A 29 11.37 -9.25 -14.10
C ILE A 29 11.01 -10.63 -13.53
N ARG A 30 11.27 -10.81 -12.24
CA ARG A 30 11.17 -12.12 -11.56
C ARG A 30 9.78 -12.41 -10.99
N ALA A 31 9.00 -11.39 -10.71
CA ALA A 31 7.67 -11.55 -10.13
C ALA A 31 6.71 -10.46 -10.59
N ALA A 32 5.47 -10.81 -10.82
CA ALA A 32 4.36 -9.88 -11.00
C ALA A 32 3.59 -9.74 -9.68
N VAL A 33 3.23 -8.51 -9.34
CA VAL A 33 2.47 -8.16 -8.14
C VAL A 33 1.19 -7.44 -8.53
N LEU A 34 0.10 -7.71 -7.84
CA LEU A 34 -1.15 -6.99 -8.00
C LEU A 34 -1.90 -6.89 -6.66
N VAL A 35 -2.75 -5.86 -6.58
CA VAL A 35 -3.72 -5.71 -5.49
C VAL A 35 -5.10 -5.92 -6.07
N PRO A 36 -5.85 -6.97 -5.62
CA PRO A 36 -7.23 -7.14 -6.03
C PRO A 36 -8.10 -6.00 -5.50
N ALA A 37 -8.90 -5.37 -6.37
CA ALA A 37 -9.76 -4.26 -5.99
C ALA A 37 -10.90 -4.66 -5.03
N GLU A 38 -11.23 -5.95 -4.96
CA GLU A 38 -12.25 -6.50 -4.06
C GLU A 38 -11.94 -7.95 -3.70
N GLU A 39 -12.49 -8.43 -2.60
CA GLU A 39 -12.22 -9.77 -2.05
C GLU A 39 -12.50 -10.90 -3.03
N SER A 40 -13.56 -10.79 -3.82
CA SER A 40 -13.94 -11.79 -4.84
C SER A 40 -12.84 -12.05 -5.88
N LEU A 41 -11.99 -11.05 -6.14
CA LEU A 41 -10.93 -11.13 -7.15
C LEU A 41 -9.70 -11.95 -6.69
N PHE A 42 -9.52 -12.20 -5.39
CA PHE A 42 -8.45 -13.11 -4.94
C PHE A 42 -8.62 -14.50 -5.55
N GLY A 43 -9.83 -15.07 -5.50
CA GLY A 43 -10.15 -16.35 -6.15
C GLY A 43 -10.02 -16.31 -7.68
N PHE A 44 -10.27 -15.17 -8.29
CA PHE A 44 -10.09 -14.98 -9.72
C PHE A 44 -8.61 -15.05 -10.11
N TYR A 45 -7.73 -14.31 -9.45
CA TYR A 45 -6.29 -14.28 -9.76
C TYR A 45 -5.57 -15.58 -9.37
N THR A 46 -6.05 -16.30 -8.35
CA THR A 46 -5.51 -17.63 -8.01
C THR A 46 -5.56 -18.59 -9.20
N ARG A 47 -6.59 -18.53 -10.04
CA ARG A 47 -6.71 -19.34 -11.26
C ARG A 47 -5.65 -19.04 -12.32
N PHE A 48 -4.95 -17.91 -12.21
CA PHE A 48 -3.83 -17.52 -13.08
C PHE A 48 -2.46 -17.74 -12.43
N GLY A 49 -2.41 -18.42 -11.29
CA GLY A 49 -1.18 -18.74 -10.59
C GLY A 49 -0.68 -17.68 -9.61
N TYR A 50 -1.46 -16.65 -9.36
CA TYR A 50 -1.18 -15.70 -8.26
C TYR A 50 -1.54 -16.33 -6.93
N ARG A 51 -0.77 -16.01 -5.90
CA ARG A 51 -1.08 -16.37 -4.52
C ARG A 51 -1.02 -15.14 -3.63
N THR A 52 -1.78 -15.13 -2.56
CA THR A 52 -1.69 -14.10 -1.54
C THR A 52 -0.33 -14.18 -0.86
N VAL A 53 0.44 -13.12 -0.96
CA VAL A 53 1.76 -12.97 -0.35
C VAL A 53 1.75 -11.79 0.60
N PHE A 54 1.07 -10.70 0.19
CA PHE A 54 1.08 -9.47 0.96
C PHE A 54 -0.13 -9.43 1.89
N THR A 55 0.15 -9.14 3.15
CA THR A 55 -0.86 -8.97 4.20
C THR A 55 -0.63 -7.65 4.90
N CYS A 56 -1.69 -7.11 5.48
CA CYS A 56 -1.65 -5.90 6.28
C CYS A 56 -2.60 -6.00 7.47
N ARG A 57 -2.56 -4.99 8.33
CA ARG A 57 -3.59 -4.66 9.29
C ARG A 57 -4.21 -3.33 8.86
N THR A 58 -5.54 -3.23 8.94
CA THR A 58 -6.28 -1.99 8.72
C THR A 58 -7.08 -1.68 9.97
N GLU A 59 -7.08 -0.43 10.38
CA GLU A 59 -7.85 0.04 11.52
C GLU A 59 -8.38 1.44 11.25
N THR A 60 -9.50 1.80 11.85
CA THR A 60 -10.08 3.14 11.82
C THR A 60 -10.16 3.68 13.24
N VAL A 61 -9.68 4.90 13.43
CA VAL A 61 -9.68 5.60 14.72
C VAL A 61 -10.27 6.99 14.55
N PRO A 62 -11.02 7.50 15.54
CA PRO A 62 -11.49 8.89 15.53
C PRO A 62 -10.30 9.84 15.61
N ALA A 63 -10.43 11.00 14.98
CA ALA A 63 -9.46 12.08 15.13
C ALA A 63 -9.38 12.52 16.59
N ALA A 64 -8.18 12.66 17.09
CA ALA A 64 -7.95 13.09 18.47
C ALA A 64 -6.67 13.92 18.54
N ARG A 65 -6.73 15.02 19.29
CA ARG A 65 -5.54 15.82 19.59
C ARG A 65 -4.56 15.01 20.42
N GLY A 66 -3.33 14.87 19.93
CA GLY A 66 -2.24 14.18 20.61
C GLY A 66 -1.07 15.12 20.92
N ASP A 67 -0.28 14.77 21.91
CA ASP A 67 1.03 15.40 22.15
C ASP A 67 2.06 14.74 21.24
N CYS A 68 2.11 15.23 20.00
CA CYS A 68 3.01 14.72 18.98
C CYS A 68 3.52 15.84 18.07
N SER A 69 4.73 15.65 17.55
CA SER A 69 5.30 16.48 16.49
C SER A 69 5.01 15.87 15.14
N ILE A 70 4.38 16.62 14.23
CA ILE A 70 4.03 16.17 12.89
C ILE A 70 4.70 17.10 11.87
N THR A 71 5.64 16.54 11.09
CA THR A 71 6.40 17.28 10.09
C THR A 71 6.27 16.62 8.70
N PRO A 72 6.11 17.42 7.63
CA PRO A 72 6.15 16.88 6.27
C PRO A 72 7.51 16.24 5.95
N LEU A 73 7.48 15.18 5.16
CA LEU A 73 8.66 14.52 4.61
C LEU A 73 8.74 14.68 3.09
N THR A 74 9.97 14.67 2.60
CA THR A 74 10.24 14.40 1.18
C THR A 74 10.07 12.89 0.90
N PRO A 75 9.86 12.47 -0.36
CA PRO A 75 9.82 11.05 -0.72
C PRO A 75 11.03 10.25 -0.23
N ASP A 76 12.24 10.81 -0.39
CA ASP A 76 13.48 10.14 0.05
C ASP A 76 13.56 10.04 1.59
N GLY A 77 13.15 11.09 2.30
CA GLY A 77 13.09 11.09 3.77
C GLY A 77 12.06 10.08 4.30
N TRP A 78 10.90 10.00 3.64
CA TRP A 78 9.87 9.03 3.99
C TRP A 78 10.36 7.59 3.75
N GLN A 79 10.97 7.31 2.57
CA GLN A 79 11.54 5.99 2.25
C GLN A 79 12.61 5.57 3.26
N SER A 80 13.51 6.50 3.59
CA SER A 80 14.57 6.20 4.56
C SER A 80 14.01 5.83 5.93
N LEU A 81 12.99 6.56 6.40
CA LEU A 81 12.35 6.26 7.67
C LEU A 81 11.54 4.96 7.61
N ARG A 82 10.87 4.70 6.49
CA ARG A 82 10.12 3.47 6.22
C ARG A 82 10.98 2.23 6.31
N GLU A 83 12.13 2.22 5.63
CA GLU A 83 13.05 1.08 5.62
C GLU A 83 13.62 0.77 7.03
N LEU A 84 13.73 1.76 7.89
CA LEU A 84 14.13 1.55 9.29
C LEU A 84 13.05 0.88 10.15
N GLN A 85 11.78 0.90 9.71
CA GLN A 85 10.64 0.32 10.43
C GLN A 85 10.26 -1.09 9.94
N LEU A 86 10.83 -1.54 8.83
CA LEU A 86 10.48 -2.82 8.19
C LEU A 86 11.64 -3.81 8.33
N TYR A 87 11.42 -4.85 9.13
CA TYR A 87 12.42 -5.90 9.40
C TYR A 87 12.15 -7.20 8.61
N ASP A 88 10.89 -7.42 8.22
CA ASP A 88 10.47 -8.59 7.47
C ASP A 88 10.51 -8.34 5.95
N SER A 89 10.23 -9.39 5.18
CA SER A 89 10.12 -9.29 3.72
C SER A 89 9.09 -8.23 3.32
N HIS A 90 9.51 -7.25 2.53
CA HIS A 90 8.66 -6.16 2.06
C HIS A 90 9.06 -5.68 0.67
N LEU A 91 8.21 -4.89 0.05
CA LEU A 91 8.52 -4.18 -1.20
C LEU A 91 9.17 -2.83 -0.89
N SER A 92 10.35 -2.60 -1.49
CA SER A 92 10.95 -1.26 -1.59
C SER A 92 10.53 -0.61 -2.89
N TYR A 93 10.32 0.70 -2.87
CA TYR A 93 9.82 1.43 -4.02
C TYR A 93 10.92 2.26 -4.68
N PRO A 94 10.96 2.31 -6.03
CA PRO A 94 11.86 3.22 -6.72
C PRO A 94 11.42 4.68 -6.50
N PRO A 95 12.35 5.64 -6.56
CA PRO A 95 12.08 7.06 -6.28
C PRO A 95 10.94 7.67 -7.12
N GLU A 96 10.75 7.17 -8.33
CA GLU A 96 9.69 7.64 -9.24
C GLU A 96 8.29 7.35 -8.67
N LEU A 97 8.08 6.15 -8.12
CA LEU A 97 6.80 5.77 -7.52
C LEU A 97 6.55 6.53 -6.22
N LEU A 98 7.60 6.83 -5.45
CA LEU A 98 7.47 7.64 -4.25
C LEU A 98 7.08 9.08 -4.54
N ARG A 99 7.63 9.67 -5.60
CA ARG A 99 7.19 10.99 -6.09
C ARG A 99 5.75 10.98 -6.58
N TRP A 100 5.32 9.88 -7.21
CA TRP A 100 3.94 9.69 -7.60
C TRP A 100 3.01 9.63 -6.38
N GLN A 101 3.36 8.85 -5.35
CA GLN A 101 2.62 8.81 -4.09
C GLN A 101 2.52 10.20 -3.44
N GLU A 102 3.63 10.93 -3.37
CA GLU A 102 3.62 12.31 -2.85
C GLU A 102 2.64 13.19 -3.64
N THR A 103 2.65 13.09 -4.96
CA THR A 103 1.76 13.87 -5.84
C THR A 103 0.29 13.56 -5.56
N ILE A 104 -0.08 12.28 -5.46
CA ILE A 104 -1.46 11.87 -5.12
C ILE A 104 -1.84 12.40 -3.75
N SER A 105 -1.00 12.17 -2.75
CA SER A 105 -1.23 12.62 -1.37
C SER A 105 -1.43 14.13 -1.29
N ARG A 106 -0.59 14.92 -1.94
CA ARG A 106 -0.70 16.39 -1.96
C ARG A 106 -1.95 16.87 -2.70
N SER A 107 -2.31 16.23 -3.81
CA SER A 107 -3.51 16.61 -4.57
C SER A 107 -4.80 16.39 -3.79
N SER A 108 -4.81 15.45 -2.84
CA SER A 108 -5.92 15.21 -1.93
C SER A 108 -5.94 16.14 -0.71
N GLY A 109 -4.91 16.98 -0.51
CA GLY A 109 -4.78 17.84 0.65
C GLY A 109 -4.06 17.21 1.86
N ALA A 110 -3.34 16.10 1.65
CA ALA A 110 -2.51 15.46 2.66
C ALA A 110 -1.04 15.36 2.21
N GLY A 111 -0.29 14.29 2.51
CA GLY A 111 1.13 14.21 2.16
C GLY A 111 1.85 13.03 2.80
N LEU A 112 3.18 13.13 2.80
CA LEU A 112 4.09 12.23 3.51
C LEU A 112 4.51 12.90 4.81
N TYR A 113 4.48 12.17 5.92
CA TYR A 113 4.71 12.74 7.25
C TYR A 113 5.65 11.88 8.09
N ARG A 114 6.44 12.59 8.93
CA ARG A 114 7.05 12.07 10.14
C ARG A 114 6.19 12.49 11.31
N ILE A 115 5.85 11.54 12.18
CA ILE A 115 5.05 11.78 13.38
C ILE A 115 5.83 11.24 14.57
N GLU A 116 6.19 12.11 15.50
CA GLU A 116 6.88 11.74 16.72
C GLU A 116 5.87 11.82 17.88
N THR A 117 5.62 10.68 18.48
CA THR A 117 4.89 10.55 19.74
C THR A 117 5.90 10.37 20.87
N GLY A 118 5.46 10.33 22.15
CA GLY A 118 6.37 10.07 23.26
C GLY A 118 7.16 8.76 23.13
N ASP A 119 6.57 7.74 22.49
CA ASP A 119 7.09 6.38 22.46
C ASP A 119 7.54 5.91 21.06
N ALA A 120 7.16 6.61 20.00
CA ALA A 120 7.43 6.16 18.63
C ALA A 120 7.74 7.29 17.66
N VAL A 121 8.53 6.97 16.64
CA VAL A 121 8.74 7.81 15.45
C VAL A 121 8.11 7.08 14.26
N CYS A 122 7.02 7.63 13.75
CA CYS A 122 6.27 7.03 12.66
C CYS A 122 6.52 7.73 11.33
N CYS A 123 6.43 6.95 10.23
CA CYS A 123 6.23 7.50 8.89
C CYS A 123 4.81 7.20 8.41
N ALA A 124 4.21 8.18 7.75
CA ALA A 124 2.88 8.04 7.19
C ALA A 124 2.82 8.56 5.76
N ALA A 125 2.09 7.83 4.89
CA ALA A 125 1.65 8.31 3.58
C ALA A 125 0.13 8.45 3.63
N ALA A 126 -0.39 9.67 3.48
CA ALA A 126 -1.80 9.94 3.71
C ALA A 126 -2.45 10.67 2.54
N GLU A 127 -3.72 10.40 2.35
CA GLU A 127 -4.63 11.01 1.38
C GLU A 127 -5.91 11.42 2.10
N ARG A 128 -6.54 12.48 1.63
CA ARG A 128 -7.81 12.93 2.20
C ARG A 128 -8.98 12.51 1.29
N ASP A 129 -9.98 11.88 1.88
CA ASP A 129 -11.25 11.56 1.24
C ASP A 129 -12.40 12.14 2.08
N GLY A 130 -12.86 13.33 1.69
CA GLY A 130 -13.87 14.05 2.45
C GLY A 130 -13.45 14.36 3.87
N GLU A 131 -14.14 13.76 4.84
CA GLU A 131 -13.87 13.93 6.28
C GLU A 131 -13.02 12.79 6.87
N THR A 132 -12.64 11.79 6.05
CA THR A 132 -11.78 10.68 6.44
C THR A 132 -10.36 10.89 5.93
N LEU A 133 -9.37 10.65 6.77
CA LEU A 133 -7.97 10.56 6.38
C LEU A 133 -7.63 9.10 6.06
N LEU A 134 -7.32 8.83 4.80
CA LEU A 134 -6.85 7.53 4.36
C LEU A 134 -5.33 7.47 4.52
N VAL A 135 -4.84 6.87 5.59
CA VAL A 135 -3.40 6.68 5.80
C VAL A 135 -3.00 5.36 5.11
N ARG A 136 -2.54 5.48 3.87
CA ARG A 136 -2.17 4.35 3.00
C ARG A 136 -1.06 3.49 3.58
N GLU A 137 -0.22 4.08 4.40
CA GLU A 137 0.78 3.40 5.20
C GLU A 137 1.08 4.20 6.46
N LEU A 138 1.10 3.53 7.60
CA LEU A 138 1.58 4.04 8.89
C LEU A 138 2.53 3.02 9.50
N LEU A 139 3.76 3.42 9.75
CA LEU A 139 4.81 2.55 10.33
C LEU A 139 5.58 3.29 11.42
N PRO A 140 5.79 2.66 12.58
CA PRO A 140 5.18 1.42 13.02
C PRO A 140 3.69 1.58 13.31
N ASP A 141 3.03 0.51 13.71
CA ASP A 141 1.62 0.52 14.14
C ASP A 141 1.44 1.42 15.36
N CYS A 142 0.77 2.57 15.16
CA CYS A 142 0.58 3.59 16.19
C CYS A 142 -0.75 4.33 15.96
N PRO A 143 -1.86 3.82 16.50
CA PRO A 143 -3.19 4.42 16.34
C PRO A 143 -3.26 5.90 16.78
N GLU A 144 -2.50 6.27 17.81
CA GLU A 144 -2.44 7.64 18.32
C GLU A 144 -1.83 8.59 17.28
N ALA A 145 -0.83 8.15 16.52
CA ALA A 145 -0.23 8.94 15.44
C ALA A 145 -1.23 9.18 14.31
N ALA A 146 -2.03 8.14 13.95
CA ALA A 146 -3.09 8.27 12.95
C ALA A 146 -4.17 9.26 13.40
N ALA A 147 -4.63 9.14 14.66
CA ALA A 147 -5.64 10.01 15.24
C ALA A 147 -5.19 11.49 15.27
N ALA A 148 -3.95 11.73 15.67
CA ALA A 148 -3.37 13.07 15.74
C ALA A 148 -3.14 13.68 14.34
N LEU A 149 -2.76 12.87 13.35
CA LEU A 149 -2.63 13.32 11.95
C LEU A 149 -4.00 13.71 11.39
N ALA A 150 -5.05 12.94 11.67
CA ALA A 150 -6.41 13.26 11.25
C ALA A 150 -6.90 14.58 11.86
N ASP A 151 -6.69 14.79 13.17
CA ASP A 151 -7.04 16.06 13.85
C ASP A 151 -6.29 17.25 13.22
N LYS A 152 -4.99 17.13 13.00
CA LYS A 152 -4.16 18.16 12.37
C LYS A 152 -4.64 18.54 10.96
N LEU A 153 -5.12 17.57 10.19
CA LEU A 153 -5.59 17.77 8.82
C LEU A 153 -7.10 18.11 8.74
N GLY A 154 -7.78 18.25 9.89
CA GLY A 154 -9.19 18.61 9.96
C GLY A 154 -10.13 17.53 9.45
N CYS A 155 -9.74 16.25 9.58
CA CYS A 155 -10.57 15.09 9.32
C CYS A 155 -11.26 14.64 10.61
N ARG A 156 -12.35 13.87 10.49
CA ARG A 156 -13.07 13.32 11.67
C ARG A 156 -12.46 12.02 12.17
N GLU A 157 -11.84 11.28 11.28
CA GLU A 157 -11.24 9.98 11.57
C GLU A 157 -10.07 9.69 10.64
N ALA A 158 -9.23 8.74 11.01
CA ALA A 158 -8.23 8.14 10.16
C ALA A 158 -8.51 6.65 9.95
N SER A 159 -8.53 6.20 8.71
CA SER A 159 -8.42 4.80 8.34
C SER A 159 -6.99 4.54 7.91
N PHE A 160 -6.25 3.72 8.65
CA PHE A 160 -4.84 3.50 8.37
C PHE A 160 -4.51 2.03 8.12
N ARG A 161 -3.47 1.83 7.32
CA ARG A 161 -2.89 0.52 6.99
C ARG A 161 -1.47 0.44 7.53
N THR A 162 -1.15 -0.71 8.14
CA THR A 162 0.17 -0.96 8.72
C THR A 162 0.62 -2.40 8.47
N ALA A 163 1.91 -2.67 8.72
CA ALA A 163 2.48 -4.01 8.67
C ALA A 163 2.00 -4.89 9.83
N GLY A 164 2.29 -6.20 9.77
CA GLY A 164 2.06 -7.14 10.88
C GLY A 164 0.68 -7.80 10.93
N GLY A 165 -0.28 -7.39 10.11
CA GLY A 165 -1.61 -7.99 10.06
C GLY A 165 -1.67 -9.32 9.28
N THR A 166 -2.82 -9.98 9.32
CA THR A 166 -3.11 -11.22 8.57
C THR A 166 -4.13 -10.99 7.45
N GLN A 167 -4.67 -9.79 7.33
CA GLN A 167 -5.64 -9.44 6.30
C GLN A 167 -5.00 -9.56 4.92
N PRO A 168 -5.56 -10.35 3.98
CA PRO A 168 -5.10 -10.40 2.61
C PRO A 168 -5.14 -9.01 1.96
N PHE A 169 -4.05 -8.62 1.30
CA PHE A 169 -3.96 -7.31 0.67
C PHE A 169 -3.49 -7.38 -0.78
N GLY A 170 -2.40 -8.10 -1.04
CA GLY A 170 -1.88 -8.22 -2.38
C GLY A 170 -1.45 -9.65 -2.73
N MET A 171 -1.36 -9.87 -4.03
CA MET A 171 -0.97 -11.17 -4.58
C MET A 171 0.28 -11.05 -5.44
N ALA A 172 1.04 -12.14 -5.51
CA ALA A 172 2.20 -12.23 -6.38
C ALA A 172 2.23 -13.55 -7.14
N LYS A 173 2.89 -13.52 -8.30
CA LYS A 173 3.20 -14.68 -9.13
C LYS A 173 4.68 -14.63 -9.52
N SER A 174 5.40 -15.74 -9.30
CA SER A 174 6.76 -15.87 -9.82
C SER A 174 6.72 -16.06 -11.35
N LEU A 175 7.58 -15.36 -12.06
CA LEU A 175 7.70 -15.42 -13.53
C LEU A 175 8.89 -16.25 -13.98
N ASP A 176 9.88 -16.45 -13.11
CA ASP A 176 11.12 -17.18 -13.39
C ASP A 176 11.26 -18.50 -12.60
N GLY A 177 10.22 -18.85 -11.82
CA GLY A 177 10.23 -20.02 -10.94
C GLY A 177 10.92 -19.80 -9.59
N THR A 178 11.48 -18.61 -9.31
CA THR A 178 12.06 -18.31 -8.01
C THR A 178 10.98 -18.36 -6.93
N PRO A 179 11.23 -19.03 -5.80
CA PRO A 179 10.28 -19.06 -4.69
C PRO A 179 9.98 -17.64 -4.16
N LEU A 180 8.71 -17.33 -4.06
CA LEU A 180 8.25 -16.10 -3.40
C LEU A 180 8.22 -16.31 -1.87
N PRO A 181 8.40 -15.26 -1.06
CA PRO A 181 8.24 -15.35 0.39
C PRO A 181 6.84 -15.84 0.75
N GLN A 182 6.72 -16.57 1.85
CA GLN A 182 5.40 -17.02 2.32
C GLN A 182 4.51 -15.84 2.67
N ARG A 183 5.12 -14.78 3.22
CA ARG A 183 4.46 -13.55 3.65
C ARG A 183 5.39 -12.37 3.44
N ALA A 184 4.83 -11.25 3.02
CA ALA A 184 5.53 -9.99 2.85
C ALA A 184 4.58 -8.81 3.12
N TYR A 185 5.15 -7.61 3.22
CA TYR A 185 4.43 -6.36 3.32
C TYR A 185 4.57 -5.54 2.03
N LEU A 186 3.45 -5.03 1.51
CA LEU A 186 3.44 -4.26 0.28
C LEU A 186 3.63 -2.75 0.54
N GLY A 187 2.93 -2.21 1.51
CA GLY A 187 2.89 -0.77 1.78
C GLY A 187 1.82 -0.03 0.96
N PRO A 188 2.05 1.23 0.58
CA PRO A 188 1.10 1.97 -0.23
C PRO A 188 0.94 1.29 -1.60
N ALA A 189 -0.29 1.08 -2.03
CA ALA A 189 -0.61 0.32 -3.23
C ALA A 189 -0.90 1.19 -4.45
N PHE A 190 -0.77 2.51 -4.32
CA PHE A 190 -1.09 3.48 -5.38
C PHE A 190 -2.51 3.30 -5.93
N GLU A 191 -3.48 3.11 -5.04
CA GLU A 191 -4.90 2.92 -5.31
C GLU A 191 -5.61 4.20 -5.75
#